data_dfb6907f5111b10145d0e95f0ed22adb
#
_entry.id   dfb6907f5111b10145d0e95f0ed22adb
#
_cell.length_a   1.000
_cell.length_b   1.000
_cell.length_c   1.000
_cell.angle_alpha   90.00
_cell.angle_beta   90.00
_cell.angle_gamma   90.00
#
_symmetry.space_group_name_H-M   'P 1'
#
loop_
_entity.id
_entity.type
_entity.pdbx_description
1 polymer ?
#
loop_
_entity_poly.entity_id
_entity_poly.type
_entity_poly.pdbx_seq_one_letter_code
_entity_poly.pdbx_strand_id
1 'polypeptide(L)'
;MHKNKTKEPLFHIAKRAALPWYLSWAIRIGAIVLALVACAALTVFLTHENPFQVYATMFRGAFSTPRRIWNLLQSLAMLLCVSLALTPAFKMRFWNIGGEGQVLIGGLATAACMICLGGKIPNALLILTMIVASMLAGAIWALIPAFFKAQYNTNETLFTLMMNYVAIQLVAYFVIRWEVPKGSGKIGIINQTTRAGWLPVLGEHDYLLNILIVLALTVFMSIYLKYSKHGYEISVVILRTMALSGAVCGIAGLLLVGGTDHTITTTTADNRGFTAIMVSWLAKFSPAYMILTSFLLVFLQKGADEISTVFML
;
A
#
# COMPACT_ATOMS: atom_id res chain seq x y z
N MET A 1 35.74 -55.42 -12.33
CA MET A 1 35.54 -53.97 -12.16
C MET A 1 34.46 -53.52 -13.16
N HIS A 2 33.19 -53.53 -12.74
CA HIS A 2 32.09 -52.99 -13.54
C HIS A 2 32.00 -51.47 -13.33
N LYS A 3 32.37 -50.68 -14.36
CA LYS A 3 32.08 -49.24 -14.39
C LYS A 3 30.58 -49.05 -14.55
N ASN A 4 29.90 -48.69 -13.46
CA ASN A 4 28.57 -48.15 -13.53
C ASN A 4 28.58 -46.82 -14.35
N LYS A 5 28.17 -46.89 -15.60
CA LYS A 5 27.85 -45.72 -16.39
C LYS A 5 26.55 -45.13 -15.80
N THR A 6 26.69 -44.15 -14.93
CA THR A 6 25.57 -43.29 -14.54
C THR A 6 25.02 -42.62 -15.82
N LYS A 7 23.82 -42.98 -16.20
CA LYS A 7 23.11 -42.32 -17.32
C LYS A 7 22.96 -40.83 -16.95
N GLU A 8 23.61 -39.97 -17.73
CA GLU A 8 23.39 -38.53 -17.59
C GLU A 8 21.95 -38.20 -17.79
N PRO A 9 21.33 -37.33 -16.95
CA PRO A 9 19.95 -36.95 -17.13
C PRO A 9 19.78 -36.24 -18.46
N LEU A 10 18.68 -36.56 -19.19
CA LEU A 10 18.33 -35.99 -20.49
C LEU A 10 18.14 -34.46 -20.48
N PHE A 11 17.93 -33.87 -19.30
CA PHE A 11 17.76 -32.43 -19.13
C PHE A 11 18.63 -31.93 -17.98
N HIS A 12 19.47 -30.96 -18.26
CA HIS A 12 20.27 -30.23 -17.27
C HIS A 12 19.65 -28.84 -17.03
N ILE A 13 19.31 -28.53 -15.79
CA ILE A 13 18.96 -27.15 -15.39
C ILE A 13 20.29 -26.39 -15.21
N ALA A 14 20.72 -25.67 -16.24
CA ALA A 14 21.88 -24.80 -16.15
C ALA A 14 21.46 -23.37 -15.79
N LYS A 15 22.25 -22.72 -14.93
CA LYS A 15 22.03 -21.29 -14.64
C LYS A 15 22.26 -20.49 -15.93
N ARG A 16 21.22 -19.81 -16.41
CA ARG A 16 21.30 -19.00 -17.62
C ARG A 16 22.34 -17.89 -17.43
N ALA A 17 23.22 -17.71 -18.41
CA ALA A 17 24.16 -16.59 -18.44
C ALA A 17 23.39 -15.26 -18.38
N ALA A 18 23.96 -14.25 -17.70
CA ALA A 18 23.35 -12.94 -17.59
C ALA A 18 23.16 -12.35 -18.99
N LEU A 19 21.90 -11.99 -19.30
CA LEU A 19 21.58 -11.34 -20.57
C LEU A 19 22.23 -9.96 -20.62
N PRO A 20 22.74 -9.51 -21.79
CA PRO A 20 23.17 -8.15 -21.99
C PRO A 20 22.07 -7.17 -21.60
N TRP A 21 22.44 -6.01 -21.05
CA TRP A 21 21.47 -5.04 -20.55
C TRP A 21 20.44 -4.60 -21.60
N TYR A 22 20.86 -4.40 -22.85
CA TYR A 22 19.98 -4.02 -23.97
C TYR A 22 18.96 -5.09 -24.31
N LEU A 23 19.34 -6.37 -24.29
CA LEU A 23 18.42 -7.47 -24.54
C LEU A 23 17.41 -7.65 -23.40
N SER A 24 17.85 -7.42 -22.16
CA SER A 24 16.95 -7.40 -21.00
C SER A 24 15.88 -6.27 -21.11
N TRP A 25 16.28 -5.12 -21.60
CA TRP A 25 15.35 -4.00 -21.84
C TRP A 25 14.44 -4.27 -23.05
N ALA A 26 14.97 -4.82 -24.14
CA ALA A 26 14.16 -5.18 -25.31
C ALA A 26 13.06 -6.20 -24.95
N ILE A 27 13.37 -7.21 -24.14
CA ILE A 27 12.38 -8.19 -23.67
C ILE A 27 11.30 -7.51 -22.81
N ARG A 28 11.69 -6.60 -21.90
CA ARG A 28 10.73 -5.88 -21.04
C ARG A 28 9.81 -4.97 -21.85
N ILE A 29 10.38 -4.18 -22.77
CA ILE A 29 9.59 -3.31 -23.66
C ILE A 29 8.69 -4.15 -24.55
N GLY A 30 9.19 -5.24 -25.14
CA GLY A 30 8.39 -6.16 -25.94
C GLY A 30 7.22 -6.76 -25.15
N ALA A 31 7.45 -7.16 -23.90
CA ALA A 31 6.38 -7.66 -23.03
C ALA A 31 5.31 -6.58 -22.72
N ILE A 32 5.72 -5.33 -22.48
CA ILE A 32 4.79 -4.21 -22.28
C ILE A 32 3.96 -3.96 -23.54
N VAL A 33 4.60 -3.89 -24.71
CA VAL A 33 3.91 -3.69 -25.98
C VAL A 33 2.93 -4.83 -26.24
N LEU A 34 3.35 -6.07 -26.03
CA LEU A 34 2.48 -7.24 -26.20
C LEU A 34 1.26 -7.18 -25.26
N ALA A 35 1.48 -6.79 -24.00
CA ALA A 35 0.39 -6.61 -23.05
C ALA A 35 -0.60 -5.53 -23.50
N LEU A 36 -0.10 -4.39 -23.98
CA LEU A 36 -0.94 -3.31 -24.51
C LEU A 36 -1.74 -3.78 -25.75
N VAL A 37 -1.11 -4.49 -26.67
CA VAL A 37 -1.81 -5.05 -27.86
C VAL A 37 -2.87 -6.06 -27.43
N ALA A 38 -2.58 -6.94 -26.49
CA ALA A 38 -3.55 -7.89 -25.96
C ALA A 38 -4.74 -7.18 -25.28
N CYS A 39 -4.46 -6.15 -24.47
CA CYS A 39 -5.51 -5.31 -23.86
C CYS A 39 -6.34 -4.59 -24.92
N ALA A 40 -5.70 -4.05 -25.97
CA ALA A 40 -6.40 -3.42 -27.09
C ALA A 40 -7.35 -4.40 -27.79
N ALA A 41 -6.88 -5.61 -28.10
CA ALA A 41 -7.68 -6.65 -28.70
C ALA A 41 -8.89 -7.06 -27.84
N LEU A 42 -8.67 -7.23 -26.53
CA LEU A 42 -9.75 -7.50 -25.57
C LEU A 42 -10.77 -6.35 -25.51
N THR A 43 -10.30 -5.10 -25.49
CA THR A 43 -11.17 -3.92 -25.49
C THR A 43 -12.07 -3.90 -26.73
N VAL A 44 -11.50 -4.08 -27.92
CA VAL A 44 -12.30 -4.14 -29.16
C VAL A 44 -13.31 -5.27 -29.09
N PHE A 45 -12.90 -6.45 -28.63
CA PHE A 45 -13.77 -7.63 -28.56
C PHE A 45 -14.93 -7.43 -27.57
N LEU A 46 -14.70 -6.80 -26.44
CA LEU A 46 -15.71 -6.66 -25.37
C LEU A 46 -16.59 -5.42 -25.56
N THR A 47 -16.03 -4.30 -26.01
CA THR A 47 -16.71 -3.00 -26.01
C THR A 47 -17.00 -2.47 -27.40
N HIS A 48 -16.42 -3.06 -28.47
CA HIS A 48 -16.45 -2.56 -29.85
C HIS A 48 -15.91 -1.12 -30.00
N GLU A 49 -15.21 -0.62 -29.00
CA GLU A 49 -14.64 0.74 -28.96
C GLU A 49 -13.24 0.78 -29.58
N ASN A 50 -12.86 1.97 -30.08
CA ASN A 50 -11.54 2.18 -30.66
C ASN A 50 -10.46 2.18 -29.57
N PRO A 51 -9.45 1.27 -29.62
CA PRO A 51 -8.40 1.17 -28.61
C PRO A 51 -7.62 2.47 -28.40
N PHE A 52 -7.42 3.25 -29.46
CA PHE A 52 -6.73 4.53 -29.34
C PHE A 52 -7.52 5.55 -28.51
N GLN A 53 -8.85 5.55 -28.63
CA GLN A 53 -9.71 6.39 -27.81
C GLN A 53 -9.67 5.96 -26.34
N VAL A 54 -9.68 4.64 -26.10
CA VAL A 54 -9.59 4.07 -24.76
C VAL A 54 -8.27 4.45 -24.09
N TYR A 55 -7.13 4.32 -24.78
CA TYR A 55 -5.84 4.77 -24.23
C TYR A 55 -5.75 6.28 -24.04
N ALA A 56 -6.30 7.06 -24.96
CA ALA A 56 -6.38 8.52 -24.80
C ALA A 56 -7.25 8.90 -23.58
N THR A 57 -8.35 8.20 -23.34
CA THR A 57 -9.22 8.39 -22.16
C THR A 57 -8.48 8.04 -20.88
N MET A 58 -7.74 6.92 -20.87
CA MET A 58 -6.90 6.54 -19.73
C MET A 58 -5.87 7.63 -19.39
N PHE A 59 -5.21 8.19 -20.40
CA PHE A 59 -4.25 9.27 -20.19
C PHE A 59 -4.92 10.57 -19.71
N ARG A 60 -6.08 10.91 -20.29
CA ARG A 60 -6.88 12.06 -19.85
C ARG A 60 -7.37 11.90 -18.40
N GLY A 61 -7.75 10.70 -17.99
CA GLY A 61 -8.16 10.38 -16.63
C GLY A 61 -7.11 10.76 -15.60
N ALA A 62 -5.82 10.56 -15.94
CA ALA A 62 -4.71 10.86 -15.04
C ALA A 62 -4.27 12.34 -15.07
N PHE A 63 -4.27 13.00 -16.26
CA PHE A 63 -3.54 14.25 -16.47
C PHE A 63 -4.37 15.43 -16.97
N SER A 64 -5.67 15.28 -17.23
CA SER A 64 -6.47 16.33 -17.88
C SER A 64 -6.64 17.63 -17.08
N THR A 65 -6.58 17.55 -15.76
CA THR A 65 -6.74 18.72 -14.89
C THR A 65 -5.74 18.74 -13.76
N PRO A 66 -5.32 19.91 -13.24
CA PRO A 66 -4.44 20.00 -12.07
C PRO A 66 -4.96 19.19 -10.87
N ARG A 67 -6.27 19.21 -10.63
CA ARG A 67 -6.90 18.43 -9.54
C ARG A 67 -6.69 16.93 -9.71
N ARG A 68 -6.78 16.41 -10.94
CA ARG A 68 -6.54 14.98 -11.23
C ARG A 68 -5.08 14.60 -10.99
N ILE A 69 -4.15 15.48 -11.37
CA ILE A 69 -2.72 15.29 -11.10
C ILE A 69 -2.44 15.22 -9.60
N TRP A 70 -3.03 16.12 -8.80
CA TRP A 70 -2.89 16.09 -7.35
C TRP A 70 -3.48 14.82 -6.72
N ASN A 71 -4.64 14.36 -7.19
CA ASN A 71 -5.25 13.11 -6.74
C ASN A 71 -4.39 11.89 -7.12
N LEU A 72 -3.75 11.91 -8.29
CA LEU A 72 -2.83 10.88 -8.72
C LEU A 72 -1.58 10.85 -7.83
N LEU A 73 -0.98 12.00 -7.55
CA LEU A 73 0.19 12.12 -6.67
C LEU A 73 -0.14 11.70 -5.23
N GLN A 74 -1.31 12.05 -4.72
CA GLN A 74 -1.78 11.60 -3.41
C GLN A 74 -1.95 10.07 -3.37
N SER A 75 -2.63 9.48 -4.35
CA SER A 75 -2.82 8.03 -4.43
C SER A 75 -1.48 7.29 -4.57
N LEU A 76 -0.55 7.84 -5.34
CA LEU A 76 0.83 7.35 -5.46
C LEU A 76 1.54 7.40 -4.11
N ALA A 77 1.46 8.52 -3.39
CA ALA A 77 2.09 8.65 -2.09
C ALA A 77 1.55 7.60 -1.09
N MET A 78 0.24 7.38 -1.06
CA MET A 78 -0.36 6.36 -0.17
C MET A 78 0.09 4.95 -0.52
N LEU A 79 0.05 4.57 -1.80
CA LEU A 79 0.51 3.25 -2.24
C LEU A 79 2.00 3.05 -1.98
N LEU A 80 2.82 4.07 -2.22
CA LEU A 80 4.25 4.06 -1.94
C LEU A 80 4.53 3.89 -0.44
N CYS A 81 3.79 4.59 0.42
CA CYS A 81 3.93 4.48 1.87
C CYS A 81 3.72 3.04 2.36
N VAL A 82 2.61 2.40 1.93
CA VAL A 82 2.32 1.02 2.30
C VAL A 82 3.35 0.05 1.70
N SER A 83 3.80 0.27 0.47
CA SER A 83 4.82 -0.56 -0.18
C SER A 83 6.16 -0.50 0.55
N LEU A 84 6.57 0.68 0.99
CA LEU A 84 7.78 0.87 1.81
C LEU A 84 7.64 0.19 3.17
N ALA A 85 6.45 0.26 3.78
CA ALA A 85 6.16 -0.37 5.05
C ALA A 85 6.34 -1.90 5.01
N LEU A 86 5.90 -2.55 3.94
CA LEU A 86 5.97 -4.01 3.79
C LEU A 86 7.37 -4.51 3.39
N THR A 87 8.19 -3.68 2.78
CA THR A 87 9.51 -4.07 2.23
C THR A 87 10.45 -4.71 3.25
N PRO A 88 10.60 -4.22 4.50
CA PRO A 88 11.49 -4.86 5.47
C PRO A 88 11.08 -6.31 5.78
N ALA A 89 9.78 -6.57 5.90
CA ALA A 89 9.25 -7.91 6.14
C ALA A 89 9.62 -8.87 5.00
N PHE A 90 9.40 -8.46 3.76
CA PHE A 90 9.74 -9.28 2.59
C PHE A 90 11.25 -9.51 2.44
N LYS A 91 12.09 -8.52 2.74
CA LYS A 91 13.56 -8.68 2.71
C LYS A 91 14.07 -9.75 3.68
N MET A 92 13.43 -9.92 4.83
CA MET A 92 13.76 -11.00 5.76
C MET A 92 12.99 -12.30 5.50
N ARG A 93 12.31 -12.41 4.36
CA ARG A 93 11.52 -13.58 3.94
C ARG A 93 10.30 -13.86 4.84
N PHE A 94 9.77 -12.86 5.51
CA PHE A 94 8.49 -12.93 6.20
C PHE A 94 7.39 -12.43 5.25
N TRP A 95 6.44 -13.32 4.92
CA TRP A 95 5.34 -13.01 4.00
C TRP A 95 4.22 -12.25 4.71
N ASN A 96 4.43 -10.93 4.87
CA ASN A 96 3.43 -10.06 5.47
C ASN A 96 2.37 -9.64 4.45
N ILE A 97 1.25 -10.37 4.38
CA ILE A 97 0.07 -10.00 3.59
C ILE A 97 -0.87 -9.08 4.40
N GLY A 98 -0.57 -8.85 5.68
CA GLY A 98 -1.40 -8.09 6.63
C GLY A 98 -1.38 -6.57 6.49
N GLY A 99 -0.77 -6.03 5.43
CA GLY A 99 -0.64 -4.59 5.25
C GLY A 99 -1.98 -3.84 5.23
N GLU A 100 -3.01 -4.43 4.63
CA GLU A 100 -4.36 -3.88 4.57
C GLU A 100 -4.93 -3.68 5.98
N GLY A 101 -4.88 -4.72 6.82
CA GLY A 101 -5.36 -4.65 8.21
C GLY A 101 -4.56 -3.68 9.07
N GLN A 102 -3.23 -3.60 8.87
CA GLN A 102 -2.37 -2.67 9.60
C GLN A 102 -2.72 -1.21 9.29
N VAL A 103 -3.02 -0.88 8.03
CA VAL A 103 -3.50 0.45 7.62
C VAL A 103 -4.87 0.75 8.22
N LEU A 104 -5.80 -0.20 8.14
CA LEU A 104 -7.15 -0.05 8.71
C LEU A 104 -7.13 0.19 10.21
N ILE A 105 -6.33 -0.55 10.97
CA ILE A 105 -6.22 -0.38 12.42
C ILE A 105 -5.54 0.94 12.79
N GLY A 106 -4.51 1.36 12.03
CA GLY A 106 -3.92 2.69 12.18
C GLY A 106 -4.93 3.82 11.91
N GLY A 107 -5.72 3.67 10.84
CA GLY A 107 -6.82 4.59 10.53
C GLY A 107 -7.92 4.60 11.61
N LEU A 108 -8.26 3.43 12.14
CA LEU A 108 -9.23 3.30 13.23
C LEU A 108 -8.76 4.04 14.50
N ALA A 109 -7.50 3.88 14.89
CA ALA A 109 -6.92 4.61 16.00
C ALA A 109 -6.93 6.12 15.77
N THR A 110 -6.65 6.57 14.55
CA THR A 110 -6.75 7.97 14.15
C THR A 110 -8.17 8.50 14.29
N ALA A 111 -9.17 7.80 13.72
CA ALA A 111 -10.58 8.17 13.83
C ALA A 111 -11.05 8.21 15.29
N ALA A 112 -10.64 7.25 16.11
CA ALA A 112 -10.94 7.23 17.54
C ALA A 112 -10.40 8.48 18.25
N CYS A 113 -9.15 8.88 17.98
CA CYS A 113 -8.58 10.10 18.53
C CYS A 113 -9.37 11.34 18.07
N MET A 114 -9.73 11.45 16.79
CA MET A 114 -10.51 12.56 16.25
C MET A 114 -11.89 12.67 16.90
N ILE A 115 -12.59 11.56 17.09
CA ILE A 115 -13.94 11.51 17.66
C ILE A 115 -13.91 11.75 19.18
N CYS A 116 -12.99 11.09 19.89
CA CYS A 116 -12.98 11.13 21.36
C CYS A 116 -12.32 12.39 21.94
N LEU A 117 -11.28 12.91 21.29
CA LEU A 117 -10.45 14.02 21.76
C LEU A 117 -10.68 15.33 20.96
N GLY A 118 -11.33 15.25 19.80
CA GLY A 118 -11.61 16.41 18.97
C GLY A 118 -12.35 17.50 19.73
N GLY A 119 -11.83 18.73 19.70
CA GLY A 119 -12.39 19.87 20.42
C GLY A 119 -12.13 19.91 21.94
N LYS A 120 -11.54 18.86 22.53
CA LYS A 120 -11.21 18.79 23.96
C LYS A 120 -9.77 19.20 24.27
N ILE A 121 -8.89 19.06 23.30
CA ILE A 121 -7.46 19.38 23.40
C ILE A 121 -7.02 20.25 22.24
N PRO A 122 -5.90 21.01 22.35
CA PRO A 122 -5.35 21.79 21.25
C PRO A 122 -5.08 20.90 20.02
N ASN A 123 -5.33 21.41 18.82
CA ASN A 123 -5.25 20.63 17.58
C ASN A 123 -3.82 20.06 17.35
N ALA A 124 -2.78 20.78 17.69
CA ALA A 124 -1.41 20.29 17.59
C ALA A 124 -1.16 19.05 18.47
N LEU A 125 -1.68 19.06 19.71
CA LEU A 125 -1.59 17.92 20.62
C LEU A 125 -2.44 16.75 20.12
N LEU A 126 -3.61 17.02 19.54
CA LEU A 126 -4.46 16.02 18.93
C LEU A 126 -3.75 15.32 17.76
N ILE A 127 -3.12 16.07 16.87
CA ILE A 127 -2.35 15.50 15.76
C ILE A 127 -1.19 14.65 16.28
N LEU A 128 -0.48 15.12 17.30
CA LEU A 128 0.60 14.33 17.90
C LEU A 128 0.08 13.02 18.52
N THR A 129 -1.05 13.06 19.23
CA THR A 129 -1.67 11.85 19.78
C THR A 129 -2.14 10.90 18.68
N MET A 130 -2.68 11.41 17.57
CA MET A 130 -3.06 10.62 16.41
C MET A 130 -1.85 9.92 15.78
N ILE A 131 -0.72 10.61 15.61
CA ILE A 131 0.52 10.03 15.08
C ILE A 131 0.96 8.86 15.97
N VAL A 132 1.09 9.09 17.26
CA VAL A 132 1.53 8.06 18.20
C VAL A 132 0.54 6.89 18.26
N ALA A 133 -0.76 7.18 18.35
CA ALA A 133 -1.80 6.15 18.43
C ALA A 133 -1.86 5.29 17.16
N SER A 134 -1.79 5.90 15.98
CA SER A 134 -1.81 5.17 14.71
C SER A 134 -0.58 4.28 14.51
N MET A 135 0.61 4.80 14.86
CA MET A 135 1.85 4.01 14.80
C MET A 135 1.82 2.83 15.77
N LEU A 136 1.40 3.06 17.01
CA LEU A 136 1.31 2.01 18.02
C LEU A 136 0.26 0.96 17.66
N ALA A 137 -0.92 1.38 17.21
CA ALA A 137 -1.99 0.48 16.82
C ALA A 137 -1.57 -0.41 15.65
N GLY A 138 -0.98 0.17 14.59
CA GLY A 138 -0.44 -0.57 13.47
C GLY A 138 0.70 -1.52 13.88
N ALA A 139 1.62 -1.07 14.73
CA ALA A 139 2.73 -1.88 15.22
C ALA A 139 2.22 -3.08 16.07
N ILE A 140 1.32 -2.85 17.02
CA ILE A 140 0.74 -3.90 17.85
C ILE A 140 0.02 -4.92 16.96
N TRP A 141 -0.76 -4.44 15.97
CA TRP A 141 -1.46 -5.33 15.03
C TRP A 141 -0.50 -6.22 14.25
N ALA A 142 0.61 -5.67 13.80
CA ALA A 142 1.65 -6.40 13.07
C ALA A 142 2.45 -7.35 13.97
N LEU A 143 2.60 -7.04 15.26
CA LEU A 143 3.31 -7.88 16.23
C LEU A 143 2.55 -9.17 16.55
N ILE A 144 1.22 -9.21 16.45
CA ILE A 144 0.43 -10.43 16.73
C ILE A 144 0.90 -11.60 15.85
N PRO A 145 0.82 -11.54 14.51
CA PRO A 145 1.29 -12.64 13.67
C PRO A 145 2.80 -12.88 13.78
N ALA A 146 3.59 -11.83 14.03
CA ALA A 146 5.03 -11.95 14.21
C ALA A 146 5.38 -12.75 15.46
N PHE A 147 4.68 -12.54 16.58
CA PHE A 147 4.85 -13.30 17.80
C PHE A 147 4.52 -14.78 17.60
N PHE A 148 3.38 -15.09 16.98
CA PHE A 148 2.99 -16.47 16.71
C PHE A 148 3.98 -17.17 15.76
N LYS A 149 4.51 -16.45 14.78
CA LYS A 149 5.57 -16.97 13.91
C LYS A 149 6.85 -17.25 14.68
N ALA A 150 7.28 -16.32 15.53
CA ALA A 150 8.51 -16.43 16.29
C ALA A 150 8.48 -17.56 17.33
N GLN A 151 7.34 -17.76 18.01
CA GLN A 151 7.21 -18.74 19.09
C GLN A 151 6.74 -20.11 18.61
N TYR A 152 5.80 -20.16 17.67
CA TYR A 152 5.11 -21.40 17.28
C TYR A 152 5.37 -21.79 15.83
N ASN A 153 6.21 -21.03 15.10
CA ASN A 153 6.52 -21.25 13.69
C ASN A 153 5.27 -21.40 12.80
N THR A 154 4.20 -20.65 13.12
CA THR A 154 2.94 -20.66 12.37
C THR A 154 3.16 -20.17 10.93
N ASN A 155 2.19 -20.48 10.03
CA ASN A 155 2.21 -19.94 8.67
C ASN A 155 1.88 -18.45 8.69
N GLU A 156 2.89 -17.61 8.49
CA GLU A 156 2.78 -16.14 8.54
C GLU A 156 1.85 -15.59 7.45
N THR A 157 1.86 -16.19 6.27
CA THR A 157 1.04 -15.77 5.14
C THR A 157 -0.45 -15.89 5.47
N LEU A 158 -0.87 -17.06 5.94
CA LEU A 158 -2.24 -17.34 6.31
C LEU A 158 -2.67 -16.48 7.51
N PHE A 159 -1.80 -16.39 8.53
CA PHE A 159 -2.12 -15.65 9.74
C PHE A 159 -2.29 -14.15 9.45
N THR A 160 -1.37 -13.54 8.70
CA THR A 160 -1.46 -12.11 8.35
C THR A 160 -2.67 -11.82 7.45
N LEU A 161 -3.04 -12.74 6.54
CA LEU A 161 -4.24 -12.62 5.72
C LEU A 161 -5.51 -12.66 6.59
N MET A 162 -5.61 -13.59 7.55
CA MET A 162 -6.74 -13.66 8.47
C MET A 162 -6.87 -12.38 9.31
N MET A 163 -5.76 -11.79 9.73
CA MET A 163 -5.75 -10.54 10.48
C MET A 163 -6.34 -9.36 9.69
N ASN A 164 -6.26 -9.36 8.35
CA ASN A 164 -6.95 -8.34 7.53
C ASN A 164 -8.47 -8.43 7.70
N TYR A 165 -9.04 -9.62 7.66
CA TYR A 165 -10.49 -9.80 7.84
C TYR A 165 -10.94 -9.41 9.25
N VAL A 166 -10.15 -9.73 10.27
CA VAL A 166 -10.43 -9.29 11.64
C VAL A 166 -10.38 -7.76 11.74
N ALA A 167 -9.42 -7.10 11.10
CA ALA A 167 -9.33 -5.64 11.06
C ALA A 167 -10.55 -5.01 10.38
N ILE A 168 -11.00 -5.56 9.25
CA ILE A 168 -12.20 -5.11 8.53
C ILE A 168 -13.43 -5.20 9.45
N GLN A 169 -13.60 -6.31 10.18
CA GLN A 169 -14.74 -6.49 11.08
C GLN A 169 -14.67 -5.55 12.29
N LEU A 170 -13.47 -5.28 12.83
CA LEU A 170 -13.29 -4.28 13.88
C LEU A 170 -13.68 -2.89 13.40
N VAL A 171 -13.22 -2.48 12.21
CA VAL A 171 -13.62 -1.20 11.63
C VAL A 171 -15.13 -1.15 11.42
N ALA A 172 -15.76 -2.21 10.87
CA ALA A 172 -17.20 -2.27 10.69
C ALA A 172 -17.96 -2.09 12.01
N TYR A 173 -17.51 -2.76 13.08
CA TYR A 173 -18.09 -2.61 14.42
C TYR A 173 -18.04 -1.15 14.90
N PHE A 174 -16.88 -0.49 14.80
CA PHE A 174 -16.74 0.89 15.24
C PHE A 174 -17.47 1.88 14.34
N VAL A 175 -17.57 1.63 13.02
CA VAL A 175 -18.38 2.42 12.10
C VAL A 175 -19.85 2.43 12.56
N ILE A 176 -20.42 1.26 12.86
CA ILE A 176 -21.79 1.14 13.38
C ILE A 176 -21.92 1.84 14.75
N ARG A 177 -20.89 1.74 15.60
CA ARG A 177 -20.90 2.36 16.93
C ARG A 177 -20.90 3.89 16.87
N TRP A 178 -20.19 4.46 15.89
CA TRP A 178 -19.99 5.92 15.71
C TRP A 178 -20.85 6.53 14.59
N GLU A 179 -21.68 5.76 13.92
CA GLU A 179 -22.51 6.25 12.81
C GLU A 179 -23.39 7.46 13.20
N VAL A 180 -23.48 8.40 12.26
CA VAL A 180 -24.33 9.60 12.39
C VAL A 180 -24.97 9.90 11.03
N PRO A 181 -26.33 9.93 10.92
CA PRO A 181 -27.31 9.53 11.94
C PRO A 181 -27.31 8.02 12.19
N LYS A 182 -27.88 7.60 13.33
CA LYS A 182 -27.99 6.18 13.66
C LYS A 182 -28.77 5.40 12.59
N GLY A 183 -28.26 4.23 12.22
CA GLY A 183 -28.81 3.39 11.15
C GLY A 183 -28.32 3.74 9.74
N SER A 184 -27.41 4.74 9.60
CA SER A 184 -26.86 5.12 8.29
C SER A 184 -25.77 4.19 7.79
N GLY A 185 -25.15 3.41 8.68
CA GLY A 185 -23.98 2.58 8.37
C GLY A 185 -22.72 3.38 8.02
N LYS A 186 -22.70 4.70 8.28
CA LYS A 186 -21.60 5.62 7.93
C LYS A 186 -21.32 6.60 9.06
N ILE A 187 -20.06 6.94 9.26
CA ILE A 187 -19.66 7.97 10.26
C ILE A 187 -19.85 9.39 9.67
N GLY A 188 -19.81 9.53 8.34
CA GLY A 188 -19.71 10.83 7.70
C GLY A 188 -18.31 11.44 7.83
N ILE A 189 -18.21 12.76 7.60
CA ILE A 189 -16.93 13.49 7.74
C ILE A 189 -16.74 13.84 9.22
N ILE A 190 -15.66 13.31 9.81
CA ILE A 190 -15.35 13.53 11.23
C ILE A 190 -14.93 14.98 11.44
N ASN A 191 -15.54 15.65 12.43
CA ASN A 191 -15.23 17.03 12.84
C ASN A 191 -15.33 18.05 11.68
N GLN A 192 -16.29 17.92 10.78
CA GLN A 192 -16.43 18.76 9.60
C GLN A 192 -16.45 20.26 9.92
N THR A 193 -17.09 20.68 11.01
CA THR A 193 -17.22 22.08 11.42
C THR A 193 -15.97 22.62 12.10
N THR A 194 -15.35 21.84 12.97
CA THR A 194 -14.19 22.26 13.79
C THR A 194 -12.86 21.96 13.14
N ARG A 195 -12.85 21.05 12.16
CA ARG A 195 -11.64 20.49 11.52
C ARG A 195 -10.61 19.95 12.52
N ALA A 196 -11.07 19.58 13.72
CA ALA A 196 -10.19 19.05 14.76
C ALA A 196 -9.61 17.69 14.35
N GLY A 197 -8.28 17.58 14.38
CA GLY A 197 -7.55 16.38 13.95
C GLY A 197 -7.31 16.30 12.44
N TRP A 198 -7.77 17.28 11.65
CA TRP A 198 -7.38 17.34 10.25
C TRP A 198 -5.93 17.78 10.13
N LEU A 199 -5.19 17.13 9.24
CA LEU A 199 -3.83 17.56 8.96
C LEU A 199 -3.84 18.92 8.29
N PRO A 200 -2.91 19.83 8.64
CA PRO A 200 -2.88 21.19 8.10
C PRO A 200 -2.63 21.16 6.57
N VAL A 201 -3.37 22.00 5.87
CA VAL A 201 -3.15 22.26 4.45
C VAL A 201 -1.94 23.17 4.31
N LEU A 202 -0.96 22.78 3.51
CA LEU A 202 0.21 23.58 3.20
C LEU A 202 0.01 24.32 1.87
N GLY A 203 -0.06 25.65 1.94
CA GLY A 203 -0.33 26.48 0.77
C GLY A 203 -1.76 26.28 0.26
N GLU A 204 -1.94 26.19 -1.06
CA GLU A 204 -3.24 26.01 -1.71
C GLU A 204 -3.54 24.53 -2.07
N HIS A 205 -2.71 23.60 -1.58
CA HIS A 205 -2.78 22.18 -1.98
C HIS A 205 -3.11 21.26 -0.82
N ASP A 206 -4.27 20.64 -0.87
CA ASP A 206 -4.82 19.80 0.21
C ASP A 206 -3.93 18.60 0.58
N TYR A 207 -3.17 18.04 -0.37
CA TYR A 207 -2.41 16.78 -0.18
C TYR A 207 -0.90 16.97 -0.05
N LEU A 208 -0.39 18.21 -0.11
CA LEU A 208 1.05 18.46 -0.14
C LEU A 208 1.76 17.92 1.10
N LEU A 209 1.17 18.10 2.29
CA LEU A 209 1.74 17.58 3.54
C LEU A 209 1.85 16.05 3.53
N ASN A 210 0.82 15.35 3.05
CA ASN A 210 0.82 13.90 2.94
C ASN A 210 1.95 13.41 2.04
N ILE A 211 2.13 14.05 0.88
CA ILE A 211 3.19 13.74 -0.08
C ILE A 211 4.57 13.96 0.54
N LEU A 212 4.78 15.09 1.24
CA LEU A 212 6.05 15.40 1.90
C LEU A 212 6.38 14.39 3.01
N ILE A 213 5.40 13.99 3.82
CA ILE A 213 5.59 12.95 4.85
C ILE A 213 6.03 11.64 4.19
N VAL A 214 5.38 11.23 3.11
CA VAL A 214 5.74 9.98 2.42
C VAL A 214 7.10 10.08 1.75
N LEU A 215 7.49 11.23 1.21
CA LEU A 215 8.85 11.45 0.69
C LEU A 215 9.90 11.34 1.81
N ALA A 216 9.64 11.95 2.97
CA ALA A 216 10.53 11.81 4.14
C ALA A 216 10.62 10.35 4.60
N LEU A 217 9.50 9.62 4.64
CA LEU A 217 9.48 8.19 4.92
C LEU A 217 10.25 7.39 3.86
N THR A 218 10.18 7.77 2.60
CA THR A 218 10.93 7.12 1.52
C THR A 218 12.44 7.26 1.73
N VAL A 219 12.90 8.45 2.09
CA VAL A 219 14.32 8.70 2.43
C VAL A 219 14.72 7.89 3.66
N PHE A 220 13.92 7.95 4.73
CA PHE A 220 14.16 7.19 5.96
C PHE A 220 14.25 5.68 5.68
N MET A 221 13.30 5.12 4.96
CA MET A 221 13.29 3.70 4.62
C MET A 221 14.44 3.32 3.68
N SER A 222 14.84 4.20 2.78
CA SER A 222 16.01 3.98 1.91
C SER A 222 17.30 3.85 2.72
N ILE A 223 17.49 4.75 3.70
CA ILE A 223 18.62 4.71 4.63
C ILE A 223 18.55 3.45 5.50
N TYR A 224 17.39 3.18 6.09
CA TYR A 224 17.17 2.00 6.93
C TYR A 224 17.50 0.70 6.19
N LEU A 225 16.96 0.52 4.98
CA LEU A 225 17.17 -0.70 4.18
C LEU A 225 18.61 -0.87 3.67
N LYS A 226 19.37 0.25 3.53
CA LYS A 226 20.77 0.22 3.09
C LYS A 226 21.74 -0.07 4.23
N TYR A 227 21.50 0.52 5.40
CA TYR A 227 22.46 0.50 6.51
C TYR A 227 22.08 -0.46 7.65
N SER A 228 20.84 -0.93 7.72
CA SER A 228 20.43 -1.88 8.74
C SER A 228 21.06 -3.24 8.48
N LYS A 229 22.13 -3.54 9.22
CA LYS A 229 22.74 -4.87 9.27
C LYS A 229 21.96 -5.74 10.25
N HIS A 230 21.10 -6.59 9.71
CA HIS A 230 20.33 -7.54 10.52
C HIS A 230 21.23 -8.77 10.82
N GLY A 231 21.85 -8.76 11.95
CA GLY A 231 22.59 -9.90 12.45
C GLY A 231 22.38 -10.02 13.95
N TYR A 232 21.34 -10.71 14.36
CA TYR A 232 21.15 -11.34 15.67
C TYR A 232 19.79 -12.02 15.70
N GLU A 233 19.61 -13.05 16.50
CA GLU A 233 18.46 -13.93 16.68
C GLU A 233 17.21 -13.68 15.81
N ILE A 234 16.89 -14.64 14.96
CA ILE A 234 15.82 -14.55 13.95
C ILE A 234 14.50 -14.04 14.55
N SER A 235 14.14 -14.48 15.77
CA SER A 235 12.90 -14.08 16.44
C SER A 235 12.84 -12.59 16.77
N VAL A 236 13.92 -12.01 17.27
CA VAL A 236 14.00 -10.58 17.62
C VAL A 236 13.97 -9.73 16.36
N VAL A 237 14.60 -10.17 15.29
CA VAL A 237 14.59 -9.50 13.98
C VAL A 237 13.17 -9.47 13.41
N ILE A 238 12.42 -10.58 13.49
CA ILE A 238 11.03 -10.67 13.03
C ILE A 238 10.17 -9.65 13.78
N LEU A 239 10.20 -9.64 15.10
CA LEU A 239 9.37 -8.74 15.92
C LEU A 239 9.67 -7.27 15.63
N ARG A 240 10.96 -6.87 15.63
CA ARG A 240 11.36 -5.48 15.35
C ARG A 240 10.94 -5.02 13.96
N THR A 241 11.14 -5.88 12.97
CA THR A 241 10.82 -5.54 11.57
C THR A 241 9.32 -5.45 11.36
N MET A 242 8.54 -6.34 11.96
CA MET A 242 7.09 -6.29 11.89
C MET A 242 6.51 -5.11 12.66
N ALA A 243 7.07 -4.74 13.81
CA ALA A 243 6.69 -3.52 14.53
C ALA A 243 6.93 -2.27 13.68
N LEU A 244 8.09 -2.16 13.01
CA LEU A 244 8.38 -1.06 12.09
C LEU A 244 7.41 -1.05 10.89
N SER A 245 7.19 -2.21 10.26
CA SER A 245 6.24 -2.37 9.17
C SER A 245 4.85 -1.90 9.58
N GLY A 246 4.34 -2.38 10.71
CA GLY A 246 3.04 -1.98 11.23
C GLY A 246 2.95 -0.50 11.62
N ALA A 247 4.00 0.07 12.21
CA ALA A 247 4.05 1.50 12.53
C ALA A 247 3.94 2.38 11.27
N VAL A 248 4.68 2.05 10.22
CA VAL A 248 4.61 2.80 8.94
C VAL A 248 3.26 2.59 8.23
N CYS A 249 2.69 1.38 8.27
CA CYS A 249 1.30 1.16 7.82
C CYS A 249 0.29 1.97 8.65
N GLY A 250 0.51 2.10 9.96
CA GLY A 250 -0.28 2.96 10.84
C GLY A 250 -0.25 4.43 10.40
N ILE A 251 0.94 4.95 10.03
CA ILE A 251 1.07 6.29 9.45
C ILE A 251 0.28 6.40 8.15
N ALA A 252 0.29 5.39 7.27
CA ALA A 252 -0.54 5.41 6.06
C ALA A 252 -2.03 5.52 6.42
N GLY A 253 -2.51 4.81 7.44
CA GLY A 253 -3.87 4.93 7.98
C GLY A 253 -4.17 6.34 8.52
N LEU A 254 -3.23 6.95 9.24
CA LEU A 254 -3.33 8.35 9.68
C LEU A 254 -3.48 9.31 8.51
N LEU A 255 -2.64 9.18 7.48
CA LEU A 255 -2.65 10.08 6.32
C LEU A 255 -3.95 9.94 5.51
N LEU A 256 -4.53 8.73 5.45
CA LEU A 256 -5.82 8.51 4.81
C LEU A 256 -6.95 9.17 5.61
N VAL A 257 -7.06 8.87 6.89
CA VAL A 257 -8.19 9.34 7.73
C VAL A 257 -8.02 10.81 8.13
N GLY A 258 -6.84 11.22 8.56
CA GLY A 258 -6.59 12.60 9.03
C GLY A 258 -6.25 13.60 7.92
N GLY A 259 -5.71 13.10 6.79
CA GLY A 259 -5.16 13.96 5.73
C GLY A 259 -5.89 13.92 4.39
N THR A 260 -6.78 12.93 4.15
CA THR A 260 -7.44 12.78 2.85
C THR A 260 -8.96 12.65 2.98
N ASP A 261 -9.42 11.55 3.59
CA ASP A 261 -10.83 11.17 3.55
C ASP A 261 -11.65 11.80 4.68
N HIS A 262 -11.00 12.15 5.78
CA HIS A 262 -11.58 12.65 7.03
C HIS A 262 -12.74 11.78 7.54
N THR A 263 -12.72 10.51 7.19
CA THR A 263 -13.69 9.49 7.58
C THR A 263 -13.00 8.14 7.63
N ILE A 264 -13.67 7.14 8.22
CA ILE A 264 -13.20 5.76 8.17
C ILE A 264 -14.33 4.84 7.72
N THR A 265 -13.98 3.91 6.84
CA THR A 265 -14.85 2.84 6.34
C THR A 265 -14.06 1.55 6.29
N THR A 266 -14.73 0.43 6.08
CA THR A 266 -14.08 -0.87 5.87
C THR A 266 -13.21 -0.92 4.62
N THR A 267 -13.40 0.01 3.69
CA THR A 267 -12.68 0.13 2.41
C THR A 267 -11.66 1.28 2.39
N THR A 268 -11.40 1.95 3.52
CA THR A 268 -10.45 3.08 3.58
C THR A 268 -9.04 2.71 3.07
N ALA A 269 -8.58 1.48 3.29
CA ALA A 269 -7.29 1.04 2.78
C ALA A 269 -7.30 0.74 1.26
N ASP A 270 -8.48 0.52 0.65
CA ASP A 270 -8.71 0.43 -0.80
C ASP A 270 -7.80 -0.60 -1.50
N ASN A 271 -7.65 -1.77 -0.88
CA ASN A 271 -6.76 -2.86 -1.34
C ASN A 271 -5.29 -2.45 -1.54
N ARG A 272 -4.87 -1.29 -1.00
CA ARG A 272 -3.49 -0.81 -1.13
C ARG A 272 -2.50 -1.75 -0.46
N GLY A 273 -2.89 -2.47 0.58
CA GLY A 273 -2.08 -3.50 1.22
C GLY A 273 -1.68 -4.61 0.26
N PHE A 274 -2.61 -5.11 -0.53
CA PHE A 274 -2.35 -6.16 -1.53
C PHE A 274 -1.58 -5.60 -2.74
N THR A 275 -1.96 -4.45 -3.25
CA THR A 275 -1.26 -3.80 -4.38
C THR A 275 0.18 -3.44 -4.01
N ALA A 276 0.43 -3.05 -2.76
CA ALA A 276 1.75 -2.73 -2.24
C ALA A 276 2.72 -3.93 -2.27
N ILE A 277 2.20 -5.16 -2.14
CA ILE A 277 2.99 -6.37 -2.32
C ILE A 277 3.54 -6.43 -3.75
N MET A 278 2.67 -6.22 -4.75
CA MET A 278 3.07 -6.21 -6.16
C MET A 278 4.12 -5.13 -6.44
N VAL A 279 3.92 -3.91 -5.93
CA VAL A 279 4.90 -2.80 -6.03
C VAL A 279 6.26 -3.23 -5.50
N SER A 280 6.28 -3.79 -4.27
CA SER A 280 7.53 -4.18 -3.60
C SER A 280 8.31 -5.24 -4.39
N TRP A 281 7.62 -6.24 -4.93
CA TRP A 281 8.21 -7.30 -5.73
C TRP A 281 8.68 -6.82 -7.10
N LEU A 282 7.88 -6.04 -7.82
CA LEU A 282 8.26 -5.47 -9.11
C LEU A 282 9.48 -4.55 -8.98
N ALA A 283 9.55 -3.77 -7.90
CA ALA A 283 10.67 -2.90 -7.59
C ALA A 283 11.90 -3.62 -7.02
N LYS A 284 11.86 -4.96 -6.85
CA LYS A 284 12.92 -5.75 -6.22
C LYS A 284 13.36 -5.18 -4.86
N PHE A 285 12.39 -4.70 -4.09
CA PHE A 285 12.59 -4.11 -2.76
C PHE A 285 13.49 -2.86 -2.73
N SER A 286 13.62 -2.16 -3.84
CA SER A 286 14.38 -0.91 -3.95
C SER A 286 13.44 0.29 -3.89
N PRO A 287 13.56 1.21 -2.90
CA PRO A 287 12.68 2.36 -2.75
C PRO A 287 12.61 3.27 -3.98
N ALA A 288 13.74 3.45 -4.68
CA ALA A 288 13.79 4.26 -5.90
C ALA A 288 12.91 3.67 -7.03
N TYR A 289 12.98 2.33 -7.23
CA TYR A 289 12.12 1.67 -8.22
C TYR A 289 10.67 1.57 -7.77
N MET A 290 10.40 1.60 -6.45
CA MET A 290 9.03 1.61 -5.92
C MET A 290 8.26 2.87 -6.30
N ILE A 291 8.91 4.02 -6.40
CA ILE A 291 8.28 5.25 -6.88
C ILE A 291 7.75 5.03 -8.30
N LEU A 292 8.57 4.45 -9.18
CA LEU A 292 8.19 4.19 -10.56
C LEU A 292 7.09 3.15 -10.69
N THR A 293 7.20 2.04 -9.95
CA THR A 293 6.19 0.96 -9.98
C THR A 293 4.87 1.39 -9.33
N SER A 294 4.89 2.17 -8.25
CA SER A 294 3.69 2.76 -7.66
C SER A 294 3.03 3.73 -8.62
N PHE A 295 3.81 4.59 -9.29
CA PHE A 295 3.28 5.49 -10.31
C PHE A 295 2.57 4.73 -11.43
N LEU A 296 3.21 3.68 -11.96
CA LEU A 296 2.63 2.87 -13.03
C LEU A 296 1.28 2.26 -12.61
N LEU A 297 1.23 1.64 -11.43
CA LEU A 297 0.00 0.98 -10.96
C LEU A 297 -1.12 1.98 -10.66
N VAL A 298 -0.81 3.12 -10.04
CA VAL A 298 -1.81 4.16 -9.78
C VAL A 298 -2.29 4.80 -11.09
N PHE A 299 -1.40 5.02 -12.05
CA PHE A 299 -1.78 5.50 -13.38
C PHE A 299 -2.76 4.53 -14.07
N LEU A 300 -2.46 3.23 -14.05
CA LEU A 300 -3.34 2.21 -14.61
C LEU A 300 -4.69 2.17 -13.89
N GLN A 301 -4.71 2.25 -12.57
CA GLN A 301 -5.95 2.27 -11.77
C GLN A 301 -6.81 3.49 -12.11
N LYS A 302 -6.23 4.71 -12.08
CA LYS A 302 -6.97 5.94 -12.42
C LYS A 302 -7.43 5.97 -13.87
N GLY A 303 -6.64 5.40 -14.76
CA GLY A 303 -7.02 5.21 -16.16
C GLY A 303 -8.20 4.25 -16.31
N ALA A 304 -8.19 3.13 -15.60
CA ALA A 304 -9.29 2.16 -15.61
C ALA A 304 -10.59 2.76 -15.05
N ASP A 305 -10.50 3.51 -13.94
CA ASP A 305 -11.65 4.23 -13.35
C ASP A 305 -12.30 5.18 -14.37
N GLU A 306 -11.49 5.93 -15.12
CA GLU A 306 -11.99 6.84 -16.15
C GLU A 306 -12.61 6.12 -17.35
N ILE A 307 -11.98 5.02 -17.79
CA ILE A 307 -12.53 4.17 -18.87
C ILE A 307 -13.90 3.64 -18.45
N SER A 308 -14.01 3.07 -17.25
CA SER A 308 -15.28 2.56 -16.74
C SER A 308 -16.36 3.65 -16.68
N THR A 309 -15.98 4.88 -16.31
CA THR A 309 -16.92 6.02 -16.26
C THR A 309 -17.36 6.49 -17.63
N VAL A 310 -16.43 6.60 -18.60
CA VAL A 310 -16.73 7.17 -19.93
C VAL A 310 -17.46 6.16 -20.82
N PHE A 311 -17.09 4.90 -20.74
CA PHE A 311 -17.66 3.84 -21.59
C PHE A 311 -18.75 3.02 -20.88
N MET A 312 -19.12 3.38 -19.61
CA MET A 312 -20.16 2.73 -18.80
C MET A 312 -19.96 1.20 -18.66
N LEU A 313 -18.68 0.78 -18.43
CA LEU A 313 -18.26 -0.61 -18.32
C LEU A 313 -18.23 -1.10 -16.87
#